data_918249e13633d20ccffda6fb6afd42c2
#
_entry.id   918249e13633d20ccffda6fb6afd42c2
#
_cell.length_a   1.000
_cell.length_b   1.000
_cell.length_c   1.000
_cell.angle_alpha   90.00
_cell.angle_beta   90.00
_cell.angle_gamma   90.00
#
_symmetry.space_group_name_H-M   'P 1'
#
loop_
_entity.id
_entity.type
_entity.pdbx_description
1 polymer ?
#
loop_
_entity_poly.entity_id
_entity_poly.type
_entity_poly.pdbx_seq_one_letter_code
_entity_poly.pdbx_strand_id
1 'polypeptide(L)'
;CIFIVFKLEQMKKIIPALIILSFVFAACGGDEKAADKKDKDKYEQTKETLGETEKKNPKRFLSVDGYKRRNLIRETVVKGTITNKATVASYKDIDVEISFYSETGALLLKDHEVVYKAIAPNSSEDFKYKTYAPKGSDSVSMKIVNAKTE
;
A
#
# COMPACT_ATOMS: atom_id res chain seq x y z
N CYS A 1 -6.23 40.72 23.48
CA CYS A 1 -7.05 40.46 24.71
C CYS A 1 -8.57 40.45 24.47
N ILE A 2 -9.06 40.74 23.26
CA ILE A 2 -10.52 40.85 23.00
C ILE A 2 -11.13 39.52 22.51
N PHE A 3 -10.33 38.58 22.00
CA PHE A 3 -10.82 37.30 21.44
C PHE A 3 -11.12 36.21 22.47
N ILE A 4 -10.67 36.32 23.68
CA ILE A 4 -10.86 35.30 24.73
C ILE A 4 -12.17 35.53 25.51
N VAL A 5 -12.66 36.74 25.59
CA VAL A 5 -13.88 37.09 26.36
C VAL A 5 -15.16 36.65 25.63
N PHE A 6 -15.15 36.58 24.28
CA PHE A 6 -16.33 36.19 23.50
C PHE A 6 -16.66 34.68 23.55
N LYS A 7 -15.69 33.85 23.91
CA LYS A 7 -15.87 32.40 23.96
C LYS A 7 -16.46 31.89 25.29
N LEU A 8 -16.40 32.67 26.34
CA LEU A 8 -16.95 32.29 27.67
C LEU A 8 -18.45 32.59 27.84
N GLU A 9 -19.01 33.51 27.07
CA GLU A 9 -20.45 33.83 27.17
C GLU A 9 -21.36 32.82 26.50
N GLN A 10 -20.89 32.08 25.50
CA GLN A 10 -21.68 31.06 24.80
C GLN A 10 -21.85 29.76 25.58
N MET A 11 -21.02 29.49 26.59
CA MET A 11 -21.10 28.27 27.40
C MET A 11 -22.15 28.33 28.52
N LYS A 12 -22.74 29.50 28.81
CA LYS A 12 -23.74 29.62 29.90
C LYS A 12 -25.19 29.33 29.47
N LYS A 13 -25.44 29.11 28.18
CA LYS A 13 -26.82 28.89 27.66
C LYS A 13 -27.19 27.43 27.36
N ILE A 14 -26.27 26.49 27.60
CA ILE A 14 -26.49 25.07 27.23
C ILE A 14 -26.79 24.15 28.45
N ILE A 15 -26.72 24.67 29.68
CA ILE A 15 -26.82 23.86 30.92
C ILE A 15 -28.24 23.59 31.45
N PRO A 16 -29.36 24.24 31.07
CA PRO A 16 -30.63 23.86 31.66
C PRO A 16 -31.48 22.86 30.87
N ALA A 17 -30.98 22.21 29.78
CA ALA A 17 -31.77 21.27 29.00
C ALA A 17 -31.45 19.78 29.23
N LEU A 18 -30.70 19.43 30.28
CA LEU A 18 -30.15 18.06 30.47
C LEU A 18 -30.59 17.40 31.77
N ILE A 19 -31.75 17.79 32.36
CA ILE A 19 -32.27 17.20 33.60
C ILE A 19 -33.71 16.62 33.48
N ILE A 20 -34.18 16.28 32.28
CA ILE A 20 -35.44 15.50 32.18
C ILE A 20 -35.23 14.40 31.11
N LEU A 21 -34.41 13.41 31.39
CA LEU A 21 -34.48 12.12 30.70
C LEU A 21 -33.76 11.02 31.52
N SER A 22 -34.19 10.86 32.75
CA SER A 22 -33.84 9.70 33.56
C SER A 22 -35.14 9.11 34.09
N PHE A 23 -35.71 8.18 33.36
CA PHE A 23 -36.58 7.10 33.84
C PHE A 23 -37.25 6.44 32.63
N VAL A 24 -36.57 5.54 31.95
CA VAL A 24 -37.12 4.30 31.39
C VAL A 24 -35.92 3.39 31.09
N PHE A 25 -35.39 2.73 32.07
CA PHE A 25 -34.58 1.52 31.90
C PHE A 25 -35.13 0.44 32.82
N ALA A 26 -36.23 -0.14 32.39
CA ALA A 26 -36.61 -1.46 32.87
C ALA A 26 -37.11 -2.26 31.66
N ALA A 27 -36.50 -3.43 31.46
CA ALA A 27 -36.86 -4.49 30.52
C ALA A 27 -36.41 -4.31 29.04
N CYS A 28 -35.22 -4.77 28.73
CA CYS A 28 -35.05 -5.80 27.71
C CYS A 28 -33.68 -6.47 27.91
N GLY A 29 -33.63 -7.60 28.54
CA GLY A 29 -32.54 -8.55 28.40
C GLY A 29 -32.75 -9.26 27.06
N GLY A 30 -31.71 -9.27 26.23
CA GLY A 30 -31.76 -9.98 24.95
C GLY A 30 -30.67 -9.53 23.97
N ASP A 31 -29.71 -10.41 23.78
CA ASP A 31 -28.87 -10.51 22.57
C ASP A 31 -27.70 -9.54 22.33
N GLU A 32 -26.78 -9.45 23.27
CA GLU A 32 -25.42 -8.97 22.96
C GLU A 32 -24.63 -9.90 22.00
N LYS A 33 -25.09 -11.13 21.80
CA LYS A 33 -24.44 -12.11 20.89
C LYS A 33 -24.78 -11.94 19.41
N ALA A 34 -25.85 -11.23 19.06
CA ALA A 34 -26.27 -11.07 17.67
C ALA A 34 -25.58 -9.90 16.95
N ALA A 35 -25.25 -8.82 17.67
CA ALA A 35 -24.54 -7.67 17.11
C ALA A 35 -23.08 -8.00 16.76
N ASP A 36 -22.37 -8.67 17.68
CA ASP A 36 -20.96 -9.07 17.49
C ASP A 36 -20.77 -10.07 16.32
N LYS A 37 -21.75 -10.95 16.10
CA LYS A 37 -21.73 -11.89 14.99
C LYS A 37 -21.95 -11.22 13.64
N LYS A 38 -22.83 -10.23 13.55
CA LYS A 38 -23.14 -9.50 12.32
C LYS A 38 -21.98 -8.59 11.87
N ASP A 39 -21.27 -8.00 12.81
CA ASP A 39 -20.09 -7.18 12.50
C ASP A 39 -18.89 -8.03 12.09
N LYS A 40 -18.72 -9.22 12.67
CA LYS A 40 -17.71 -10.20 12.23
C LYS A 40 -17.98 -10.71 10.82
N ASP A 41 -19.21 -11.10 10.53
CA ASP A 41 -19.59 -11.58 9.18
C ASP A 41 -19.37 -10.49 8.11
N LYS A 42 -19.66 -9.23 8.40
CA LYS A 42 -19.43 -8.09 7.51
C LYS A 42 -17.94 -7.82 7.30
N TYR A 43 -17.13 -7.96 8.35
CA TYR A 43 -15.68 -7.80 8.27
C TYR A 43 -15.05 -8.89 7.41
N GLU A 44 -15.42 -10.16 7.61
CA GLU A 44 -14.90 -11.27 6.81
C GLU A 44 -15.32 -11.15 5.33
N GLN A 45 -16.56 -10.79 5.02
CA GLN A 45 -17.00 -10.52 3.65
C GLN A 45 -16.21 -9.37 2.99
N THR A 46 -15.92 -8.30 3.75
CA THR A 46 -15.11 -7.19 3.24
C THR A 46 -13.67 -7.64 2.96
N LYS A 47 -13.11 -8.48 3.81
CA LYS A 47 -11.77 -9.04 3.65
C LYS A 47 -11.67 -9.98 2.44
N GLU A 48 -12.68 -10.83 2.21
CA GLU A 48 -12.75 -11.70 1.03
C GLU A 48 -12.80 -10.88 -0.26
N THR A 49 -13.64 -9.84 -0.34
CA THR A 49 -13.71 -8.94 -1.51
C THR A 49 -12.43 -8.15 -1.76
N LEU A 50 -11.74 -7.72 -0.70
CA LEU A 50 -10.43 -7.08 -0.82
C LEU A 50 -9.39 -8.06 -1.36
N GLY A 51 -9.33 -9.27 -0.82
CA GLY A 51 -8.42 -10.31 -1.28
C GLY A 51 -8.61 -10.66 -2.76
N GLU A 52 -9.84 -10.75 -3.24
CA GLU A 52 -10.13 -10.97 -4.67
C GLU A 52 -9.68 -9.80 -5.53
N THR A 53 -9.89 -8.57 -5.09
CA THR A 53 -9.46 -7.37 -5.80
C THR A 53 -7.94 -7.30 -5.89
N GLU A 54 -7.25 -7.59 -4.81
CA GLU A 54 -5.79 -7.64 -4.75
C GLU A 54 -5.24 -8.74 -5.67
N LYS A 55 -5.82 -9.93 -5.65
CA LYS A 55 -5.44 -11.04 -6.53
C LYS A 55 -5.59 -10.73 -8.01
N LYS A 56 -6.64 -10.04 -8.39
CA LYS A 56 -6.92 -9.70 -9.80
C LYS A 56 -6.04 -8.55 -10.33
N ASN A 57 -5.53 -7.70 -9.45
CA ASN A 57 -4.83 -6.48 -9.85
C ASN A 57 -3.47 -6.28 -9.16
N PRO A 58 -2.51 -7.22 -9.27
CA PRO A 58 -1.25 -7.17 -8.54
C PRO A 58 -0.44 -5.88 -8.79
N LYS A 59 -0.43 -5.36 -10.04
CA LYS A 59 0.29 -4.13 -10.39
C LYS A 59 -0.17 -2.89 -9.60
N ARG A 60 -1.38 -2.90 -9.10
CA ARG A 60 -1.93 -1.78 -8.32
C ARG A 60 -1.39 -1.75 -6.90
N PHE A 61 -1.01 -2.90 -6.40
CA PHE A 61 -0.56 -3.10 -5.01
C PHE A 61 0.95 -3.28 -4.90
N LEU A 62 1.65 -3.45 -6.02
CA LEU A 62 3.10 -3.55 -6.05
C LEU A 62 3.72 -2.24 -6.52
N SER A 63 4.75 -1.79 -5.84
CA SER A 63 5.62 -0.70 -6.29
C SER A 63 7.06 -1.16 -6.32
N VAL A 64 7.85 -0.59 -7.22
CA VAL A 64 9.29 -0.83 -7.31
C VAL A 64 10.03 0.49 -7.35
N ASP A 65 11.05 0.60 -6.52
CA ASP A 65 11.99 1.71 -6.47
C ASP A 65 13.41 1.18 -6.52
N GLY A 66 14.34 1.97 -7.04
CA GLY A 66 15.73 1.54 -7.06
C GLY A 66 16.65 2.44 -7.89
N TYR A 67 17.88 1.98 -8.06
CA TYR A 67 18.93 2.72 -8.72
C TYR A 67 19.92 1.81 -9.43
N LYS A 68 20.68 2.36 -10.38
CA LYS A 68 21.82 1.68 -11.02
C LYS A 68 23.14 2.10 -10.41
N ARG A 69 24.09 1.18 -10.41
CA ARG A 69 25.48 1.37 -10.01
C ARG A 69 26.40 0.66 -10.99
N ARG A 70 27.53 1.24 -11.33
CA ARG A 70 28.61 0.54 -12.04
C ARG A 70 29.55 -0.11 -11.05
N ASN A 71 29.98 -1.33 -11.37
CA ASN A 71 31.06 -1.99 -10.63
C ASN A 71 32.42 -1.77 -11.32
N LEU A 72 33.49 -2.32 -10.72
CA LEU A 72 34.86 -2.16 -11.20
C LEU A 72 35.09 -2.77 -12.59
N ILE A 73 34.33 -3.78 -12.98
CA ILE A 73 34.43 -4.46 -14.29
C ILE A 73 33.47 -3.86 -15.34
N ARG A 74 32.97 -2.63 -15.12
CA ARG A 74 32.03 -1.91 -15.97
C ARG A 74 30.64 -2.57 -16.16
N GLU A 75 30.36 -3.62 -15.40
CA GLU A 75 29.01 -4.19 -15.33
C GLU A 75 28.09 -3.20 -14.61
N THR A 76 26.88 -3.04 -15.11
CA THR A 76 25.84 -2.27 -14.44
C THR A 76 25.05 -3.16 -13.50
N VAL A 77 24.97 -2.75 -12.26
CA VAL A 77 24.17 -3.41 -11.24
C VAL A 77 22.97 -2.53 -10.94
N VAL A 78 21.79 -3.04 -11.25
CA VAL A 78 20.51 -2.44 -10.84
C VAL A 78 20.13 -3.06 -9.49
N LYS A 79 19.89 -2.22 -8.51
CA LYS A 79 19.34 -2.62 -7.21
C LYS A 79 17.99 -2.00 -7.06
N GLY A 80 17.02 -2.78 -6.66
CA GLY A 80 15.67 -2.30 -6.42
C GLY A 80 15.05 -2.97 -5.21
N THR A 81 14.04 -2.32 -4.67
CA THR A 81 13.18 -2.82 -3.60
C THR A 81 11.75 -2.87 -4.15
N ILE A 82 11.14 -4.03 -4.09
CA ILE A 82 9.73 -4.22 -4.42
C ILE A 82 8.94 -4.19 -3.14
N THR A 83 7.92 -3.35 -3.07
CA THR A 83 7.01 -3.22 -1.93
C THR A 83 5.63 -3.73 -2.29
N ASN A 84 5.11 -4.66 -1.50
CA ASN A 84 3.74 -5.13 -1.56
C ASN A 84 2.88 -4.33 -0.59
N LYS A 85 1.96 -3.52 -1.12
CA LYS A 85 0.99 -2.69 -0.38
C LYS A 85 -0.36 -3.37 -0.21
N ALA A 86 -0.51 -4.61 -0.67
CA ALA A 86 -1.71 -5.41 -0.42
C ALA A 86 -1.86 -5.72 1.07
N THR A 87 -3.08 -5.91 1.51
CA THR A 87 -3.39 -6.22 2.91
C THR A 87 -3.60 -7.72 3.16
N VAL A 88 -3.93 -8.47 2.11
CA VAL A 88 -4.26 -9.89 2.17
C VAL A 88 -3.42 -10.72 1.21
N ALA A 89 -3.17 -10.23 -0.01
CA ALA A 89 -2.52 -11.02 -1.07
C ALA A 89 -1.00 -11.00 -0.97
N SER A 90 -0.38 -12.19 -1.02
CA SER A 90 1.05 -12.37 -1.29
C SER A 90 1.28 -12.47 -2.79
N TYR A 91 2.42 -11.96 -3.27
CA TYR A 91 2.79 -12.02 -4.69
C TYR A 91 4.16 -12.69 -4.87
N LYS A 92 4.30 -13.42 -5.98
CA LYS A 92 5.53 -14.07 -6.40
C LYS A 92 5.70 -13.99 -7.92
N ASP A 93 6.84 -14.43 -8.42
CA ASP A 93 7.17 -14.38 -9.85
C ASP A 93 6.91 -12.98 -10.43
N ILE A 94 7.49 -11.96 -9.77
CA ILE A 94 7.23 -10.56 -10.09
C ILE A 94 8.14 -10.16 -11.23
N ASP A 95 7.55 -9.81 -12.38
CA ASP A 95 8.25 -9.35 -13.58
C ASP A 95 8.44 -7.83 -13.50
N VAL A 96 9.71 -7.42 -13.49
CA VAL A 96 10.14 -6.03 -13.43
C VAL A 96 10.74 -5.65 -14.78
N GLU A 97 10.10 -4.73 -15.52
CA GLU A 97 10.68 -4.07 -16.68
C GLU A 97 11.71 -3.02 -16.21
N ILE A 98 12.92 -3.10 -16.73
CA ILE A 98 14.02 -2.18 -16.46
C ILE A 98 14.33 -1.42 -17.73
N SER A 99 14.11 -0.11 -17.75
CA SER A 99 14.30 0.76 -18.90
C SER A 99 15.52 1.66 -18.70
N PHE A 100 16.44 1.66 -19.63
CA PHE A 100 17.66 2.50 -19.64
C PHE A 100 17.47 3.71 -20.54
N TYR A 101 17.83 4.88 -20.07
CA TYR A 101 17.69 6.14 -20.79
C TYR A 101 19.02 6.87 -20.92
N SER A 102 19.17 7.63 -22.02
CA SER A 102 20.28 8.56 -22.19
C SER A 102 20.11 9.81 -21.32
N GLU A 103 21.16 10.66 -21.28
CA GLU A 103 21.11 11.95 -20.61
C GLU A 103 20.01 12.87 -21.17
N THR A 104 19.66 12.74 -22.45
CA THR A 104 18.57 13.48 -23.09
C THR A 104 17.18 12.86 -22.89
N GLY A 105 17.08 11.77 -22.11
CA GLY A 105 15.82 11.06 -21.85
C GLY A 105 15.38 10.09 -22.96
N ALA A 106 16.22 9.84 -24.00
CA ALA A 106 15.89 8.84 -25.01
C ALA A 106 15.99 7.42 -24.44
N LEU A 107 14.99 6.59 -24.71
CA LEU A 107 15.00 5.17 -24.34
C LEU A 107 16.06 4.43 -25.17
N LEU A 108 16.99 3.77 -24.49
CA LEU A 108 18.10 3.02 -25.12
C LEU A 108 17.85 1.51 -25.12
N LEU A 109 17.31 0.97 -24.04
CA LEU A 109 17.08 -0.47 -23.85
C LEU A 109 15.94 -0.69 -22.85
N LYS A 110 15.14 -1.70 -23.11
CA LYS A 110 14.26 -2.33 -22.13
C LYS A 110 14.72 -3.75 -21.88
N ASP A 111 14.74 -4.13 -20.62
CA ASP A 111 15.09 -5.47 -20.16
C ASP A 111 14.11 -5.93 -19.10
N HIS A 112 14.07 -7.21 -18.78
CA HIS A 112 13.15 -7.80 -17.84
C HIS A 112 13.88 -8.68 -16.83
N GLU A 113 13.52 -8.55 -15.57
CA GLU A 113 13.99 -9.43 -14.48
C GLU A 113 12.80 -9.99 -13.71
N VAL A 114 12.80 -11.30 -13.53
CA VAL A 114 11.75 -11.97 -12.73
C VAL A 114 12.27 -12.24 -11.33
N VAL A 115 11.64 -11.63 -10.35
CA VAL A 115 11.92 -11.87 -8.93
C VAL A 115 11.03 -13.00 -8.43
N TYR A 116 11.64 -14.16 -8.22
CA TYR A 116 10.93 -15.40 -7.83
C TYR A 116 10.57 -15.47 -6.35
N LYS A 117 11.02 -14.53 -5.54
CA LYS A 117 10.70 -14.48 -4.12
C LYS A 117 9.23 -14.12 -3.90
N ALA A 118 8.62 -14.77 -2.90
CA ALA A 118 7.29 -14.39 -2.43
C ALA A 118 7.38 -13.18 -1.50
N ILE A 119 6.54 -12.18 -1.73
CA ILE A 119 6.44 -10.97 -0.93
C ILE A 119 5.09 -10.97 -0.22
N ALA A 120 5.12 -11.11 1.10
CA ALA A 120 3.93 -11.10 1.94
C ALA A 120 3.22 -9.72 1.93
N PRO A 121 1.95 -9.65 2.36
CA PRO A 121 1.24 -8.39 2.53
C PRO A 121 2.02 -7.40 3.40
N ASN A 122 2.00 -6.11 3.02
CA ASN A 122 2.68 -5.02 3.73
C ASN A 122 4.19 -5.24 3.95
N SER A 123 4.84 -5.99 3.06
CA SER A 123 6.28 -6.30 3.13
C SER A 123 7.02 -5.80 1.90
N SER A 124 8.34 -5.79 2.00
CA SER A 124 9.24 -5.42 0.92
C SER A 124 10.34 -6.45 0.74
N GLU A 125 10.83 -6.61 -0.48
CA GLU A 125 11.93 -7.50 -0.82
C GLU A 125 12.91 -6.81 -1.76
N ASP A 126 14.19 -6.96 -1.47
CA ASP A 126 15.26 -6.42 -2.30
C ASP A 126 15.63 -7.39 -3.41
N PHE A 127 15.88 -6.85 -4.60
CA PHE A 127 16.44 -7.60 -5.71
C PHE A 127 17.66 -6.91 -6.31
N LYS A 128 18.42 -7.70 -7.06
CA LYS A 128 19.64 -7.24 -7.71
C LYS A 128 19.73 -7.86 -9.09
N TYR A 129 19.76 -7.02 -10.09
CA TYR A 129 19.93 -7.40 -11.48
C TYR A 129 21.30 -6.92 -12.01
N LYS A 130 22.01 -7.78 -12.71
CA LYS A 130 23.31 -7.48 -13.30
C LYS A 130 23.22 -7.55 -14.81
N THR A 131 23.64 -6.48 -15.48
CA THR A 131 23.60 -6.37 -16.95
C THR A 131 24.69 -5.44 -17.46
N TYR A 132 24.86 -5.44 -18.76
CA TYR A 132 25.67 -4.45 -19.46
C TYR A 132 24.75 -3.37 -20.03
N ALA A 133 24.63 -2.25 -19.33
CA ALA A 133 23.84 -1.13 -19.83
C ALA A 133 24.38 -0.61 -21.16
N PRO A 134 23.52 -0.14 -22.08
CA PRO A 134 23.94 0.47 -23.34
C PRO A 134 24.90 1.62 -23.13
N LYS A 135 25.80 1.83 -24.11
CA LYS A 135 26.68 2.99 -24.12
C LYS A 135 25.85 4.28 -24.15
N GLY A 136 26.19 5.24 -23.29
CA GLY A 136 25.42 6.48 -23.14
C GLY A 136 24.23 6.40 -22.19
N SER A 137 24.05 5.27 -21.51
CA SER A 137 23.02 5.16 -20.48
C SER A 137 23.35 6.04 -19.27
N ASP A 138 22.45 6.97 -18.96
CA ASP A 138 22.53 7.89 -17.82
C ASP A 138 21.62 7.46 -16.66
N SER A 139 20.35 7.21 -16.93
CA SER A 139 19.37 6.87 -15.91
C SER A 139 18.69 5.53 -16.14
N VAL A 140 18.01 5.00 -15.13
CA VAL A 140 17.22 3.77 -15.17
C VAL A 140 15.86 4.02 -14.55
N SER A 141 14.82 3.43 -15.14
CA SER A 141 13.47 3.39 -14.59
C SER A 141 13.04 1.93 -14.44
N MET A 142 12.26 1.64 -13.44
CA MET A 142 11.72 0.31 -13.17
C MET A 142 10.21 0.34 -13.07
N LYS A 143 9.56 -0.72 -13.55
CA LYS A 143 8.11 -0.84 -13.55
C LYS A 143 7.71 -2.30 -13.37
N ILE A 144 6.71 -2.56 -12.53
CA ILE A 144 6.09 -3.87 -12.43
C ILE A 144 5.22 -4.11 -13.67
N VAL A 145 5.50 -5.18 -14.40
CA VAL A 145 4.77 -5.59 -15.60
C VAL A 145 3.74 -6.65 -15.26
N ASN A 146 4.14 -7.63 -14.45
CA ASN A 146 3.28 -8.73 -14.04
C ASN A 146 3.69 -9.27 -12.68
N ALA A 147 2.78 -9.98 -12.01
CA ALA A 147 3.07 -10.77 -10.83
C ALA A 147 2.01 -11.86 -10.67
N LYS A 148 2.39 -12.99 -10.08
CA LYS A 148 1.45 -14.04 -9.69
C LYS A 148 1.08 -13.90 -8.23
N THR A 149 -0.16 -14.22 -7.90
CA THR A 149 -0.57 -14.37 -6.50
C THR A 149 -0.20 -15.76 -5.99
N GLU A 150 0.11 -15.84 -4.73
CA GLU A 150 0.37 -17.10 -4.05
C GLU A 150 -0.93 -17.75 -3.57
#